data_5908e2e14713d55679c330503ff71ad6
#
_entry.id   5908e2e14713d55679c330503ff71ad6
#
_cell.length_a   1.000
_cell.length_b   1.000
_cell.length_c   1.000
_cell.angle_alpha   90.00
_cell.angle_beta   90.00
_cell.angle_gamma   90.00
#
_symmetry.space_group_name_H-M   'P 1'
#
loop_
_entity.id
_entity.type
_entity.pdbx_description
1 polymer ?
#
loop_
_entity_poly.entity_id
_entity_poly.type
_entity_poly.pdbx_seq_one_letter_code
_entity_poly.pdbx_strand_id
1 'polypeptide(L)'
;MGLGGWMLQEPYMLGLSGVAVNEQEIRGRISGVVGAKRTADFYSAWLEHFITKADIDSMAAWGFNSVRLPMHYALYTLPVEQEPVAGKNTWLPAGFRLTDSLLRWCAANRMYLILDLHAAPGGQGNDLPIADRDSTKPSLWQSAAAQDKTVSLWKELARRYAREPWIGGYDLLNETNWNFTDPSDKHGCNDSLNVPMRVLYERITAAIRSVDRDHLLIIEGNCWGNNYRNVLPPWDKNMALSFHRYWNENSEASLGSILALRRQYRMPVWMGESGENSNAWFRDAVRLLEGQDIGWAWWPLKKMGMNNPLEIPANANYTRLQAYWKGTAPKPHPDSAFAGLMQLARDSRTDRARYHPDVVDALFRQVRDEAAKPYRHYRIGKDTVLPAVHFDMGPIGSAYQSNTPGNYWVSTGKRTDWNRGWTYRNDAIDILAMPSGYEVELEAGEWVQYTFSADAAAARLVLTGKAGTGAKPLLWLNGKALTPDAGIDSWTMQEVPLQPGTNRLRLGAGGGTLRFSTIRLVPARTAAQSKH
;
A
#
# COMPACT_ATOMS: atom_id res chain seq x y z
N MET A 1 -9.02 4.19 0.18
CA MET A 1 -8.05 3.07 0.42
C MET A 1 -8.50 1.84 -0.35
N GLY A 2 -7.62 1.27 -1.16
CA GLY A 2 -7.84 0.00 -1.87
C GLY A 2 -7.59 -1.22 -0.98
N LEU A 3 -8.50 -2.19 -1.01
CA LEU A 3 -8.36 -3.45 -0.25
C LEU A 3 -7.72 -4.55 -1.11
N GLY A 4 -6.65 -4.21 -1.83
CA GLY A 4 -5.89 -5.15 -2.65
C GLY A 4 -5.37 -6.34 -1.86
N GLY A 5 -5.29 -7.50 -2.53
CA GLY A 5 -4.83 -8.76 -1.93
C GLY A 5 -5.90 -9.54 -1.18
N TRP A 6 -7.12 -9.00 -1.00
CA TRP A 6 -8.19 -9.70 -0.28
C TRP A 6 -8.97 -10.68 -1.16
N MET A 7 -9.77 -10.13 -2.09
CA MET A 7 -10.58 -10.95 -3.00
C MET A 7 -9.84 -11.37 -4.26
N LEU A 8 -8.70 -10.75 -4.51
CA LEU A 8 -7.76 -11.06 -5.57
C LEU A 8 -6.35 -10.96 -5.02
N GLN A 9 -5.55 -12.01 -5.19
CA GLN A 9 -4.15 -12.04 -4.78
C GLN A 9 -3.24 -11.73 -5.98
N GLU A 10 -2.46 -10.66 -5.86
CA GLU A 10 -1.39 -10.42 -6.81
C GLU A 10 -0.06 -10.98 -6.27
N PRO A 11 0.75 -11.65 -7.11
CA PRO A 11 1.95 -12.35 -6.65
C PRO A 11 2.93 -11.49 -5.85
N TYR A 12 3.15 -10.23 -6.25
CA TYR A 12 4.10 -9.35 -5.57
C TYR A 12 3.69 -9.02 -4.13
N MET A 13 2.38 -8.94 -3.85
CA MET A 13 1.86 -8.65 -2.51
C MET A 13 2.18 -9.75 -1.49
N LEU A 14 2.49 -10.95 -1.98
CA LEU A 14 2.84 -12.14 -1.20
C LEU A 14 4.32 -12.50 -1.30
N GLY A 15 5.16 -11.64 -1.89
CA GLY A 15 6.57 -11.90 -2.14
C GLY A 15 6.82 -13.03 -3.15
N LEU A 16 5.90 -13.21 -4.11
CA LEU A 16 5.91 -14.25 -5.15
C LEU A 16 6.21 -13.69 -6.55
N SER A 17 6.76 -12.48 -6.66
CA SER A 17 7.25 -11.95 -7.94
C SER A 17 8.26 -12.91 -8.58
N GLY A 18 8.06 -13.21 -9.88
CA GLY A 18 8.87 -14.18 -10.61
C GLY A 18 8.62 -15.66 -10.23
N VAL A 19 7.68 -15.92 -9.32
CA VAL A 19 7.25 -17.26 -8.92
C VAL A 19 5.94 -17.64 -9.58
N ALA A 20 4.96 -16.76 -9.53
CA ALA A 20 3.65 -16.92 -10.15
C ALA A 20 3.30 -15.68 -10.95
N VAL A 21 2.45 -15.81 -11.96
CA VAL A 21 2.03 -14.67 -12.80
C VAL A 21 0.67 -14.12 -12.37
N ASN A 22 -0.19 -14.92 -11.71
CA ASN A 22 -1.52 -14.52 -11.27
C ASN A 22 -2.02 -15.39 -10.11
N GLU A 23 -3.24 -15.15 -9.59
CA GLU A 23 -3.81 -15.92 -8.47
C GLU A 23 -4.05 -17.39 -8.82
N GLN A 24 -4.51 -17.69 -10.05
CA GLN A 24 -4.72 -19.07 -10.46
C GLN A 24 -3.43 -19.89 -10.36
N GLU A 25 -2.30 -19.32 -10.78
CA GLU A 25 -1.00 -19.99 -10.64
C GLU A 25 -0.58 -20.12 -9.18
N ILE A 26 -0.82 -19.11 -8.32
CA ILE A 26 -0.59 -19.21 -6.88
C ILE A 26 -1.39 -20.38 -6.31
N ARG A 27 -2.67 -20.49 -6.62
CA ARG A 27 -3.55 -21.59 -6.19
C ARG A 27 -3.03 -22.94 -6.64
N GLY A 28 -2.61 -23.05 -7.89
CA GLY A 28 -2.02 -24.26 -8.46
C GLY A 28 -0.75 -24.69 -7.73
N ARG A 29 0.15 -23.75 -7.46
CA ARG A 29 1.39 -24.00 -6.72
C ARG A 29 1.14 -24.42 -5.27
N ILE A 30 0.20 -23.79 -4.58
CA ILE A 30 -0.22 -24.19 -3.23
C ILE A 30 -0.78 -25.60 -3.27
N SER A 31 -1.72 -25.90 -4.20
CA SER A 31 -2.34 -27.20 -4.34
C SER A 31 -1.34 -28.33 -4.66
N GLY A 32 -0.30 -28.04 -5.45
CA GLY A 32 0.78 -28.97 -5.75
C GLY A 32 1.66 -29.34 -4.54
N VAL A 33 1.58 -28.58 -3.45
CA VAL A 33 2.31 -28.86 -2.22
C VAL A 33 1.41 -29.45 -1.12
N VAL A 34 0.25 -28.84 -0.88
CA VAL A 34 -0.61 -29.20 0.28
C VAL A 34 -1.88 -29.95 -0.09
N GLY A 35 -2.23 -30.04 -1.39
CA GLY A 35 -3.42 -30.67 -1.92
C GLY A 35 -4.65 -29.76 -1.94
N ALA A 36 -5.65 -30.11 -2.74
CA ALA A 36 -6.82 -29.27 -3.04
C ALA A 36 -7.63 -28.86 -1.81
N LYS A 37 -7.88 -29.82 -0.88
CA LYS A 37 -8.65 -29.53 0.35
C LYS A 37 -7.98 -28.45 1.20
N ARG A 38 -6.69 -28.61 1.50
CA ARG A 38 -5.93 -27.65 2.32
C ARG A 38 -5.79 -26.30 1.61
N THR A 39 -5.74 -26.28 0.29
CA THR A 39 -5.79 -25.05 -0.50
C THR A 39 -7.10 -24.31 -0.27
N ALA A 40 -8.23 -24.99 -0.34
CA ALA A 40 -9.53 -24.40 -0.05
C ALA A 40 -9.63 -23.89 1.40
N ASP A 41 -9.12 -24.65 2.37
CA ASP A 41 -9.07 -24.27 3.79
C ASP A 41 -8.23 -22.97 3.98
N PHE A 42 -7.09 -22.85 3.28
CA PHE A 42 -6.25 -21.64 3.30
C PHE A 42 -7.00 -20.42 2.74
N TYR A 43 -7.61 -20.55 1.55
CA TYR A 43 -8.33 -19.42 0.95
C TYR A 43 -9.57 -19.01 1.74
N SER A 44 -10.24 -19.96 2.39
CA SER A 44 -11.32 -19.64 3.34
C SER A 44 -10.80 -18.80 4.52
N ALA A 45 -9.70 -19.22 5.14
CA ALA A 45 -9.07 -18.48 6.23
C ALA A 45 -8.52 -17.12 5.78
N TRP A 46 -7.97 -17.04 4.56
CA TRP A 46 -7.50 -15.79 3.97
C TRP A 46 -8.62 -14.77 3.85
N LEU A 47 -9.73 -15.15 3.23
CA LEU A 47 -10.89 -14.27 3.06
C LEU A 47 -11.51 -13.84 4.40
N GLU A 48 -11.44 -14.69 5.44
CA GLU A 48 -11.95 -14.38 6.78
C GLU A 48 -11.04 -13.41 7.54
N HIS A 49 -9.72 -13.52 7.38
CA HIS A 49 -8.75 -12.83 8.24
C HIS A 49 -8.14 -11.59 7.61
N PHE A 50 -8.03 -11.54 6.28
CA PHE A 50 -7.28 -10.50 5.60
C PHE A 50 -7.92 -9.12 5.80
N ILE A 51 -9.23 -8.98 5.61
CA ILE A 51 -9.98 -7.76 5.94
C ILE A 51 -11.02 -8.07 7.00
N THR A 52 -10.97 -7.31 8.09
CA THR A 52 -11.84 -7.42 9.25
C THR A 52 -12.41 -6.05 9.61
N LYS A 53 -13.39 -6.02 10.53
CA LYS A 53 -13.91 -4.73 11.05
C LYS A 53 -12.80 -3.85 11.62
N ALA A 54 -11.79 -4.43 12.29
CA ALA A 54 -10.68 -3.68 12.87
C ALA A 54 -9.87 -2.89 11.82
N ASP A 55 -9.77 -3.40 10.59
CA ASP A 55 -9.12 -2.69 9.49
C ASP A 55 -9.90 -1.43 9.11
N ILE A 56 -11.22 -1.53 9.01
CA ILE A 56 -12.09 -0.40 8.65
C ILE A 56 -12.12 0.64 9.76
N ASP A 57 -12.20 0.19 11.02
CA ASP A 57 -12.13 1.08 12.19
C ASP A 57 -10.78 1.84 12.23
N SER A 58 -9.68 1.15 11.92
CA SER A 58 -8.34 1.76 11.85
C SER A 58 -8.24 2.79 10.73
N MET A 59 -8.71 2.45 9.53
CA MET A 59 -8.71 3.38 8.39
C MET A 59 -9.52 4.64 8.69
N ALA A 60 -10.70 4.52 9.29
CA ALA A 60 -11.51 5.65 9.71
C ALA A 60 -10.76 6.53 10.75
N ALA A 61 -10.12 5.89 11.74
CA ALA A 61 -9.31 6.59 12.74
C ALA A 61 -8.09 7.31 12.15
N TRP A 62 -7.52 6.81 11.06
CA TRP A 62 -6.41 7.45 10.35
C TRP A 62 -6.85 8.61 9.46
N GLY A 63 -8.15 8.72 9.13
CA GLY A 63 -8.70 9.82 8.34
C GLY A 63 -9.21 9.43 6.95
N PHE A 64 -9.20 8.15 6.59
CA PHE A 64 -9.84 7.70 5.34
C PHE A 64 -11.36 7.82 5.44
N ASN A 65 -12.00 8.24 4.36
CA ASN A 65 -13.45 8.41 4.25
C ASN A 65 -14.10 7.49 3.21
N SER A 66 -13.30 6.71 2.51
CA SER A 66 -13.78 5.75 1.51
C SER A 66 -12.88 4.52 1.39
N VAL A 67 -13.49 3.44 0.93
CA VAL A 67 -12.86 2.15 0.66
C VAL A 67 -13.18 1.75 -0.78
N ARG A 68 -12.17 1.36 -1.55
CA ARG A 68 -12.34 0.71 -2.86
C ARG A 68 -12.17 -0.79 -2.67
N LEU A 69 -13.16 -1.57 -3.10
CA LEU A 69 -13.18 -3.03 -2.99
C LEU A 69 -12.83 -3.68 -4.33
N PRO A 70 -11.60 -4.17 -4.51
CA PRO A 70 -11.22 -4.96 -5.66
C PRO A 70 -11.91 -6.32 -5.63
N MET A 71 -12.94 -6.51 -6.47
CA MET A 71 -13.74 -7.73 -6.54
C MET A 71 -13.21 -8.67 -7.60
N HIS A 72 -13.10 -9.95 -7.24
CA HIS A 72 -12.90 -11.02 -8.22
C HIS A 72 -14.26 -11.66 -8.57
N TYR A 73 -14.64 -11.66 -9.85
CA TYR A 73 -15.95 -12.17 -10.30
C TYR A 73 -16.26 -13.58 -9.81
N ALA A 74 -15.25 -14.46 -9.72
CA ALA A 74 -15.41 -15.87 -9.34
C ALA A 74 -15.87 -16.07 -7.88
N LEU A 75 -15.88 -15.03 -7.05
CA LEU A 75 -16.50 -15.05 -5.72
C LEU A 75 -18.01 -14.79 -5.76
N TYR A 76 -18.52 -14.27 -6.88
CA TYR A 76 -19.93 -13.88 -7.07
C TYR A 76 -20.69 -14.75 -8.05
N THR A 77 -20.01 -15.34 -9.04
CA THR A 77 -20.61 -16.23 -10.04
C THR A 77 -19.61 -17.24 -10.56
N LEU A 78 -20.08 -18.37 -11.09
CA LEU A 78 -19.22 -19.36 -11.72
C LEU A 78 -18.56 -18.80 -13.01
N PRO A 79 -17.36 -19.28 -13.37
CA PRO A 79 -16.80 -19.07 -14.71
C PRO A 79 -17.77 -19.52 -15.81
N VAL A 80 -17.68 -18.90 -16.99
CA VAL A 80 -18.61 -19.19 -18.11
C VAL A 80 -18.64 -20.69 -18.43
N GLU A 81 -17.49 -21.33 -18.47
CA GLU A 81 -17.32 -22.74 -18.83
C GLU A 81 -17.79 -23.72 -17.72
N GLN A 82 -18.06 -23.23 -16.51
CA GLN A 82 -18.55 -24.02 -15.38
C GLN A 82 -20.03 -23.83 -15.11
N GLU A 83 -20.72 -22.97 -15.88
CA GLU A 83 -22.15 -22.80 -15.72
C GLU A 83 -22.91 -24.06 -16.15
N PRO A 84 -23.80 -24.59 -15.30
CA PRO A 84 -24.54 -25.82 -15.61
C PRO A 84 -25.53 -25.62 -16.77
N VAL A 85 -25.93 -24.40 -17.05
CA VAL A 85 -26.83 -24.04 -18.17
C VAL A 85 -26.26 -22.83 -18.90
N ALA A 86 -25.97 -23.01 -20.18
CA ALA A 86 -25.43 -21.92 -21.02
C ALA A 86 -26.36 -20.69 -21.01
N GLY A 87 -25.76 -19.51 -20.89
CA GLY A 87 -26.47 -18.24 -20.84
C GLY A 87 -27.19 -17.93 -19.52
N LYS A 88 -27.11 -18.80 -18.50
CA LYS A 88 -27.56 -18.50 -17.13
C LYS A 88 -26.38 -18.24 -16.22
N ASN A 89 -26.65 -17.51 -15.13
CA ASN A 89 -25.62 -17.22 -14.12
C ASN A 89 -25.98 -17.88 -12.80
N THR A 90 -25.05 -18.66 -12.27
CA THR A 90 -25.12 -19.22 -10.91
C THR A 90 -24.48 -18.24 -9.94
N TRP A 91 -25.28 -17.64 -9.06
CA TRP A 91 -24.80 -16.71 -8.06
C TRP A 91 -24.20 -17.45 -6.86
N LEU A 92 -22.97 -17.08 -6.50
CA LEU A 92 -22.24 -17.62 -5.37
C LEU A 92 -22.38 -16.68 -4.16
N PRO A 93 -22.78 -17.18 -2.98
CA PRO A 93 -23.04 -16.31 -1.84
C PRO A 93 -21.78 -15.73 -1.19
N ALA A 94 -20.59 -16.23 -1.51
CA ALA A 94 -19.36 -15.85 -0.82
C ALA A 94 -19.01 -14.39 -1.01
N GLY A 95 -18.89 -13.90 -2.25
CA GLY A 95 -18.58 -12.51 -2.56
C GLY A 95 -19.61 -11.54 -1.99
N PHE A 96 -20.90 -11.86 -2.15
CA PHE A 96 -21.98 -11.02 -1.62
C PHE A 96 -21.93 -10.90 -0.09
N ARG A 97 -21.68 -11.99 0.66
CA ARG A 97 -21.56 -11.95 2.12
C ARG A 97 -20.37 -11.11 2.58
N LEU A 98 -19.24 -11.22 1.90
CA LEU A 98 -18.05 -10.40 2.21
C LEU A 98 -18.34 -8.92 1.95
N THR A 99 -18.95 -8.59 0.81
CA THR A 99 -19.34 -7.22 0.45
C THR A 99 -20.36 -6.66 1.44
N ASP A 100 -21.40 -7.42 1.83
CA ASP A 100 -22.39 -7.01 2.82
C ASP A 100 -21.74 -6.73 4.20
N SER A 101 -20.76 -7.54 4.58
CA SER A 101 -20.04 -7.33 5.85
C SER A 101 -19.20 -6.07 5.80
N LEU A 102 -18.46 -5.88 4.70
CA LEU A 102 -17.67 -4.68 4.47
C LEU A 102 -18.54 -3.42 4.46
N LEU A 103 -19.67 -3.45 3.75
CA LEU A 103 -20.61 -2.33 3.67
C LEU A 103 -21.12 -1.93 5.07
N ARG A 104 -21.50 -2.91 5.91
CA ARG A 104 -21.90 -2.65 7.30
C ARG A 104 -20.78 -2.00 8.11
N TRP A 105 -19.52 -2.45 7.95
CA TRP A 105 -18.38 -1.86 8.66
C TRP A 105 -18.07 -0.45 8.15
N CYS A 106 -18.17 -0.21 6.85
CA CYS A 106 -18.02 1.12 6.26
C CYS A 106 -19.10 2.07 6.76
N ALA A 107 -20.37 1.65 6.71
CA ALA A 107 -21.51 2.44 7.20
C ALA A 107 -21.36 2.83 8.69
N ALA A 108 -20.95 1.88 9.55
CA ALA A 108 -20.70 2.12 10.96
C ALA A 108 -19.61 3.18 11.21
N ASN A 109 -18.67 3.31 10.29
CA ASN A 109 -17.56 4.27 10.31
C ASN A 109 -17.83 5.53 9.46
N ARG A 110 -19.01 5.68 8.87
CA ARG A 110 -19.35 6.77 7.94
C ARG A 110 -18.38 6.88 6.76
N MET A 111 -17.97 5.74 6.22
CA MET A 111 -17.09 5.62 5.06
C MET A 111 -17.90 5.14 3.85
N TYR A 112 -17.62 5.69 2.69
CA TYR A 112 -18.21 5.19 1.44
C TYR A 112 -17.48 3.93 0.96
N LEU A 113 -18.26 2.98 0.42
CA LEU A 113 -17.74 1.79 -0.25
C LEU A 113 -17.88 1.95 -1.76
N ILE A 114 -16.78 1.87 -2.50
CA ILE A 114 -16.74 1.86 -3.96
C ILE A 114 -16.51 0.42 -4.39
N LEU A 115 -17.45 -0.13 -5.17
CA LEU A 115 -17.33 -1.46 -5.74
C LEU A 115 -16.53 -1.39 -7.03
N ASP A 116 -15.45 -2.14 -7.11
CA ASP A 116 -14.56 -2.20 -8.26
C ASP A 116 -14.51 -3.63 -8.82
N LEU A 117 -14.88 -3.80 -10.09
CA LEU A 117 -14.70 -5.10 -10.75
C LEU A 117 -13.25 -5.24 -11.22
N HIS A 118 -12.41 -5.71 -10.31
CA HIS A 118 -10.97 -5.80 -10.50
C HIS A 118 -10.54 -6.97 -11.38
N ALA A 119 -11.21 -8.10 -11.26
CA ALA A 119 -11.06 -9.25 -12.15
C ALA A 119 -12.40 -9.61 -12.75
N ALA A 120 -12.59 -9.32 -14.04
CA ALA A 120 -13.79 -9.61 -14.79
C ALA A 120 -13.76 -11.02 -15.42
N PRO A 121 -14.93 -11.61 -15.75
CA PRO A 121 -14.99 -12.87 -16.48
C PRO A 121 -14.12 -12.86 -17.75
N GLY A 122 -13.22 -13.81 -17.89
CA GLY A 122 -12.25 -13.90 -18.97
C GLY A 122 -11.01 -13.00 -18.85
N GLY A 123 -11.03 -12.03 -17.94
CA GLY A 123 -9.93 -11.07 -17.73
C GLY A 123 -9.89 -9.95 -18.77
N GLN A 124 -9.77 -8.71 -18.32
CA GLN A 124 -9.88 -7.49 -19.12
C GLN A 124 -8.55 -6.96 -19.65
N GLY A 125 -7.41 -7.57 -19.31
CA GLY A 125 -6.10 -7.03 -19.67
C GLY A 125 -5.06 -8.07 -20.06
N ASN A 126 -3.97 -7.60 -20.66
CA ASN A 126 -2.78 -8.40 -20.97
C ASN A 126 -1.75 -8.40 -19.83
N ASP A 127 -1.97 -7.59 -18.79
CA ASP A 127 -1.23 -7.67 -17.54
C ASP A 127 -1.95 -8.68 -16.64
N LEU A 128 -1.42 -9.91 -16.64
CA LEU A 128 -2.12 -11.10 -16.13
C LEU A 128 -2.47 -11.05 -14.64
N PRO A 129 -1.58 -10.53 -13.74
CA PRO A 129 -1.85 -10.51 -12.30
C PRO A 129 -3.05 -9.66 -11.93
N ILE A 130 -3.26 -8.53 -12.61
CA ILE A 130 -4.28 -7.54 -12.27
C ILE A 130 -5.69 -8.11 -12.43
N ALA A 131 -5.93 -8.91 -13.48
CA ALA A 131 -7.25 -9.44 -13.81
C ALA A 131 -7.39 -10.96 -13.57
N ASP A 132 -6.38 -11.59 -12.95
CA ASP A 132 -6.27 -13.05 -12.83
C ASP A 132 -6.56 -13.78 -14.16
N ARG A 133 -6.05 -13.22 -15.26
CA ARG A 133 -6.36 -13.73 -16.59
C ARG A 133 -5.60 -15.03 -16.91
N ASP A 134 -6.33 -16.04 -17.41
CA ASP A 134 -5.77 -17.21 -18.07
C ASP A 134 -5.55 -16.90 -19.56
N SER A 135 -4.30 -16.69 -19.95
CA SER A 135 -3.95 -16.34 -21.34
C SER A 135 -4.18 -17.47 -22.35
N THR A 136 -4.47 -18.68 -21.89
CA THR A 136 -4.81 -19.83 -22.75
C THR A 136 -6.27 -19.87 -23.16
N LYS A 137 -7.10 -19.00 -22.55
CA LYS A 137 -8.54 -18.89 -22.79
C LYS A 137 -8.91 -17.56 -23.45
N PRO A 138 -10.08 -17.46 -24.10
CA PRO A 138 -10.58 -16.20 -24.60
C PRO A 138 -10.71 -15.16 -23.49
N SER A 139 -10.22 -13.95 -23.73
CA SER A 139 -10.36 -12.82 -22.83
C SER A 139 -11.80 -12.29 -22.78
N LEU A 140 -12.08 -11.35 -21.87
CA LEU A 140 -13.33 -10.58 -21.84
C LEU A 140 -13.67 -10.00 -23.22
N TRP A 141 -12.68 -9.50 -23.95
CA TRP A 141 -12.87 -8.84 -25.25
C TRP A 141 -13.12 -9.82 -26.41
N GLN A 142 -12.74 -11.08 -26.24
CA GLN A 142 -12.89 -12.15 -27.24
C GLN A 142 -14.10 -13.05 -26.97
N SER A 143 -14.81 -12.89 -25.85
CA SER A 143 -15.91 -13.74 -25.41
C SER A 143 -17.19 -12.95 -25.15
N ALA A 144 -18.17 -13.06 -26.04
CA ALA A 144 -19.50 -12.48 -25.82
C ALA A 144 -20.14 -13.00 -24.53
N ALA A 145 -19.98 -14.28 -24.21
CA ALA A 145 -20.50 -14.87 -22.98
C ALA A 145 -19.86 -14.28 -21.72
N ALA A 146 -18.55 -13.96 -21.75
CA ALA A 146 -17.88 -13.26 -20.64
C ALA A 146 -18.38 -11.82 -20.49
N GLN A 147 -18.62 -11.11 -21.60
CA GLN A 147 -19.22 -9.77 -21.57
C GLN A 147 -20.65 -9.81 -21.02
N ASP A 148 -21.48 -10.74 -21.46
CA ASP A 148 -22.87 -10.91 -20.98
C ASP A 148 -22.91 -11.22 -19.48
N LYS A 149 -21.98 -12.06 -19.01
CA LYS A 149 -21.80 -12.36 -17.58
C LYS A 149 -21.37 -11.13 -16.79
N THR A 150 -20.45 -10.32 -17.32
CA THR A 150 -20.02 -9.06 -16.69
C THR A 150 -21.20 -8.08 -16.56
N VAL A 151 -22.00 -7.91 -17.60
CA VAL A 151 -23.22 -7.07 -17.58
C VAL A 151 -24.23 -7.59 -16.56
N SER A 152 -24.43 -8.91 -16.51
CA SER A 152 -25.36 -9.54 -15.56
C SER A 152 -24.88 -9.41 -14.11
N LEU A 153 -23.59 -9.54 -13.86
CA LEU A 153 -23.00 -9.37 -12.52
C LEU A 153 -23.22 -7.94 -12.02
N TRP A 154 -22.94 -6.94 -12.85
CA TRP A 154 -23.20 -5.55 -12.49
C TRP A 154 -24.66 -5.25 -12.22
N LYS A 155 -25.57 -5.81 -13.02
CA LYS A 155 -27.01 -5.69 -12.76
C LYS A 155 -27.40 -6.29 -11.41
N GLU A 156 -26.88 -7.46 -11.06
CA GLU A 156 -27.18 -8.11 -9.78
C GLU A 156 -26.60 -7.34 -8.58
N LEU A 157 -25.35 -6.84 -8.69
CA LEU A 157 -24.73 -5.97 -7.67
C LEU A 157 -25.57 -4.69 -7.49
N ALA A 158 -25.88 -4.00 -8.57
CA ALA A 158 -26.68 -2.78 -8.53
C ALA A 158 -28.08 -3.02 -7.95
N ARG A 159 -28.77 -4.11 -8.36
CA ARG A 159 -30.08 -4.49 -7.80
C ARG A 159 -30.00 -4.71 -6.28
N ARG A 160 -28.92 -5.32 -5.80
CA ARG A 160 -28.72 -5.60 -4.39
C ARG A 160 -28.49 -4.34 -3.57
N TYR A 161 -27.69 -3.40 -4.11
CA TYR A 161 -27.21 -2.23 -3.39
C TYR A 161 -27.89 -0.91 -3.78
N ALA A 162 -28.90 -0.93 -4.64
CA ALA A 162 -29.59 0.27 -5.15
C ALA A 162 -30.12 1.25 -4.08
N ARG A 163 -30.31 0.79 -2.83
CA ARG A 163 -30.83 1.60 -1.71
C ARG A 163 -29.82 1.81 -0.60
N GLU A 164 -28.58 1.45 -0.81
CA GLU A 164 -27.54 1.50 0.21
C GLU A 164 -26.81 2.86 0.15
N PRO A 165 -27.06 3.78 1.07
CA PRO A 165 -26.54 5.14 0.97
C PRO A 165 -25.03 5.22 1.19
N TRP A 166 -24.40 4.14 1.67
CA TRP A 166 -22.96 4.06 1.89
C TRP A 166 -22.20 3.41 0.72
N ILE A 167 -22.89 3.03 -0.36
CA ILE A 167 -22.22 2.78 -1.64
C ILE A 167 -21.87 4.13 -2.26
N GLY A 168 -20.57 4.37 -2.47
CA GLY A 168 -20.07 5.61 -3.09
C GLY A 168 -20.13 5.60 -4.61
N GLY A 169 -20.11 4.42 -5.23
CA GLY A 169 -20.16 4.26 -6.67
C GLY A 169 -19.76 2.87 -7.13
N TYR A 170 -19.89 2.65 -8.42
CA TYR A 170 -19.55 1.43 -9.14
C TYR A 170 -18.42 1.74 -10.12
N ASP A 171 -17.22 1.23 -9.82
CA ASP A 171 -16.05 1.28 -10.69
C ASP A 171 -16.12 0.07 -11.63
N LEU A 172 -16.53 0.34 -12.87
CA LEU A 172 -17.13 -0.68 -13.72
C LEU A 172 -16.13 -1.75 -14.20
N LEU A 173 -14.86 -1.38 -14.38
CA LEU A 173 -13.83 -2.31 -14.82
C LEU A 173 -12.44 -1.74 -14.54
N ASN A 174 -11.71 -2.41 -13.69
CA ASN A 174 -10.35 -2.04 -13.32
C ASN A 174 -9.37 -2.22 -14.48
N GLU A 175 -8.48 -1.28 -14.67
CA GLU A 175 -7.22 -1.35 -15.42
C GLU A 175 -7.25 -2.19 -16.70
N THR A 176 -8.19 -1.91 -17.60
CA THR A 176 -8.08 -2.46 -18.95
C THR A 176 -6.71 -2.07 -19.54
N ASN A 177 -6.02 -3.06 -20.06
CA ASN A 177 -4.76 -2.89 -20.78
C ASN A 177 -4.72 -3.87 -21.96
N TRP A 178 -5.48 -3.54 -23.02
CA TRP A 178 -5.75 -4.41 -24.15
C TRP A 178 -5.48 -3.73 -25.49
N ASN A 179 -4.88 -4.47 -26.41
CA ASN A 179 -4.58 -4.05 -27.77
C ASN A 179 -5.78 -4.27 -28.69
N PHE A 180 -6.70 -3.31 -28.77
CA PHE A 180 -7.89 -3.44 -29.62
C PHE A 180 -7.61 -3.36 -31.10
N THR A 181 -6.66 -2.55 -31.53
CA THR A 181 -6.38 -2.29 -32.96
C THR A 181 -4.94 -2.54 -33.36
N ASP A 182 -3.96 -2.36 -32.47
CA ASP A 182 -2.55 -2.56 -32.76
C ASP A 182 -1.97 -3.72 -31.94
N PRO A 183 -1.69 -4.89 -32.57
CA PRO A 183 -1.08 -6.02 -31.86
C PRO A 183 0.30 -5.72 -31.25
N SER A 184 1.01 -4.70 -31.72
CA SER A 184 2.31 -4.30 -31.19
C SER A 184 2.19 -3.47 -29.90
N ASP A 185 1.07 -2.80 -29.69
CA ASP A 185 0.75 -2.03 -28.47
C ASP A 185 0.06 -2.92 -27.42
N LYS A 186 0.79 -3.86 -26.89
CA LYS A 186 0.29 -4.92 -26.00
C LYS A 186 -0.70 -4.44 -24.93
N HIS A 187 -0.55 -3.23 -24.45
CA HIS A 187 -1.34 -2.68 -23.33
C HIS A 187 -2.29 -1.55 -23.75
N GLY A 188 -2.40 -1.27 -25.06
CA GLY A 188 -3.34 -0.29 -25.60
C GLY A 188 -3.06 1.16 -25.22
N CYS A 189 -1.80 1.51 -24.91
CA CYS A 189 -1.44 2.87 -24.49
C CYS A 189 -1.52 3.89 -25.63
N ASN A 190 -1.24 3.46 -26.84
CA ASN A 190 -1.36 4.27 -28.06
C ASN A 190 -2.62 3.94 -28.88
N ASP A 191 -3.41 2.96 -28.43
CA ASP A 191 -4.61 2.54 -29.13
C ASP A 191 -5.58 3.71 -29.30
N SER A 192 -6.00 3.96 -30.54
CA SER A 192 -6.87 5.06 -30.88
C SER A 192 -8.36 4.68 -30.90
N LEU A 193 -8.67 3.39 -30.89
CA LEU A 193 -10.03 2.88 -31.09
C LEU A 193 -10.48 1.97 -29.94
N ASN A 194 -10.65 2.53 -28.73
CA ASN A 194 -11.17 1.80 -27.57
C ASN A 194 -12.72 1.60 -27.64
N VAL A 195 -13.28 1.50 -28.84
CA VAL A 195 -14.72 1.35 -29.05
C VAL A 195 -15.32 0.12 -28.37
N PRO A 196 -14.67 -1.07 -28.36
CA PRO A 196 -15.22 -2.23 -27.65
C PRO A 196 -15.41 -1.98 -26.14
N MET A 197 -14.51 -1.20 -25.50
CA MET A 197 -14.69 -0.78 -24.10
C MET A 197 -15.94 0.08 -23.94
N ARG A 198 -16.08 1.10 -24.77
CA ARG A 198 -17.26 1.97 -24.74
C ARG A 198 -18.56 1.16 -24.88
N VAL A 199 -18.64 0.29 -25.85
CA VAL A 199 -19.83 -0.56 -26.08
C VAL A 199 -20.15 -1.42 -24.85
N LEU A 200 -19.14 -2.02 -24.22
CA LEU A 200 -19.34 -2.82 -23.01
C LEU A 200 -19.79 -1.93 -21.84
N TYR A 201 -19.16 -0.78 -21.63
CA TYR A 201 -19.55 0.17 -20.59
C TYR A 201 -20.99 0.67 -20.75
N GLU A 202 -21.43 0.99 -21.96
CA GLU A 202 -22.82 1.40 -22.23
C GLU A 202 -23.80 0.27 -21.91
N ARG A 203 -23.48 -0.98 -22.24
CA ARG A 203 -24.29 -2.16 -21.90
C ARG A 203 -24.37 -2.36 -20.38
N ILE A 204 -23.26 -2.23 -19.66
CA ILE A 204 -23.21 -2.30 -18.19
C ILE A 204 -24.04 -1.18 -17.59
N THR A 205 -23.86 0.05 -18.06
CA THR A 205 -24.63 1.22 -17.62
C THR A 205 -26.13 1.01 -17.77
N ALA A 206 -26.57 0.57 -18.94
CA ALA A 206 -28.00 0.30 -19.19
C ALA A 206 -28.56 -0.77 -18.23
N ALA A 207 -27.77 -1.82 -17.96
CA ALA A 207 -28.15 -2.87 -17.02
C ALA A 207 -28.26 -2.35 -15.58
N ILE A 208 -27.28 -1.56 -15.12
CA ILE A 208 -27.30 -0.90 -13.80
C ILE A 208 -28.50 0.04 -13.71
N ARG A 209 -28.70 0.95 -14.68
CA ARG A 209 -29.74 1.98 -14.64
C ARG A 209 -31.16 1.38 -14.72
N SER A 210 -31.29 0.13 -15.17
CA SER A 210 -32.56 -0.59 -15.11
C SER A 210 -33.03 -0.92 -13.69
N VAL A 211 -32.12 -0.89 -12.69
CA VAL A 211 -32.38 -1.27 -11.30
C VAL A 211 -31.89 -0.23 -10.28
N ASP A 212 -30.94 0.61 -10.67
CA ASP A 212 -30.32 1.64 -9.82
C ASP A 212 -30.10 2.92 -10.64
N ARG A 213 -30.78 4.00 -10.25
CA ARG A 213 -30.74 5.27 -10.99
C ARG A 213 -29.80 6.30 -10.38
N ASP A 214 -29.32 6.07 -9.16
CA ASP A 214 -28.76 7.10 -8.30
C ASP A 214 -27.25 6.97 -8.09
N HIS A 215 -26.69 5.75 -7.99
CA HIS A 215 -25.27 5.61 -7.70
C HIS A 215 -24.37 6.07 -8.84
N LEU A 216 -23.22 6.64 -8.44
CA LEU A 216 -22.18 7.12 -9.35
C LEU A 216 -21.58 5.95 -10.15
N LEU A 217 -21.44 6.13 -11.45
CA LEU A 217 -20.68 5.22 -12.30
C LEU A 217 -19.27 5.77 -12.49
N ILE A 218 -18.29 4.94 -12.25
CA ILE A 218 -16.87 5.28 -12.44
C ILE A 218 -16.36 4.42 -13.59
N ILE A 219 -15.66 5.04 -14.53
CA ILE A 219 -15.04 4.34 -15.66
C ILE A 219 -13.57 4.61 -15.71
N GLU A 220 -12.82 3.64 -16.18
CA GLU A 220 -11.40 3.73 -16.48
C GLU A 220 -11.14 3.70 -17.98
N GLY A 221 -10.04 4.33 -18.41
CA GLY A 221 -9.53 4.20 -19.76
C GLY A 221 -8.78 2.89 -19.97
N ASN A 222 -8.38 2.62 -21.22
CA ASN A 222 -7.37 1.61 -21.53
C ASN A 222 -5.99 2.02 -20.95
N CYS A 223 -4.96 1.19 -21.09
CA CYS A 223 -3.62 1.50 -20.58
C CYS A 223 -3.64 1.82 -19.07
N TRP A 224 -4.15 0.89 -18.26
CA TRP A 224 -4.27 1.03 -16.80
C TRP A 224 -4.98 2.33 -16.37
N GLY A 225 -6.15 2.62 -16.99
CA GLY A 225 -6.97 3.79 -16.66
C GLY A 225 -6.51 5.11 -17.30
N ASN A 226 -5.57 5.12 -18.25
CA ASN A 226 -4.98 6.36 -18.76
C ASN A 226 -5.33 6.71 -20.21
N ASN A 227 -5.85 5.79 -21.02
CA ASN A 227 -6.21 6.03 -22.43
C ASN A 227 -7.72 6.04 -22.65
N TYR A 228 -8.31 7.24 -22.78
CA TYR A 228 -9.74 7.46 -22.97
C TYR A 228 -10.17 7.70 -24.41
N ARG A 229 -9.27 7.52 -25.42
CA ARG A 229 -9.58 7.75 -26.82
C ARG A 229 -10.74 6.87 -27.27
N ASN A 230 -11.80 7.49 -27.84
CA ASN A 230 -13.05 6.82 -28.25
C ASN A 230 -13.80 6.06 -27.14
N VAL A 231 -13.46 6.27 -25.87
CA VAL A 231 -14.31 5.91 -24.73
C VAL A 231 -15.29 7.04 -24.43
N LEU A 232 -14.86 8.28 -24.59
CA LEU A 232 -15.68 9.49 -24.40
C LEU A 232 -16.30 9.97 -25.73
N PRO A 233 -17.37 10.77 -25.74
CA PRO A 233 -17.95 11.54 -24.64
C PRO A 233 -18.78 10.70 -23.65
N PRO A 234 -19.11 11.24 -22.44
CA PRO A 234 -19.96 10.56 -21.46
C PRO A 234 -21.37 10.28 -22.01
N TRP A 235 -21.98 9.20 -21.53
CA TRP A 235 -23.33 8.75 -21.95
C TRP A 235 -24.33 8.67 -20.80
N ASP A 236 -23.86 8.88 -19.57
CA ASP A 236 -24.69 9.00 -18.38
C ASP A 236 -24.33 10.28 -17.64
N LYS A 237 -25.30 10.93 -17.02
CA LYS A 237 -25.11 12.22 -16.34
C LYS A 237 -24.49 12.11 -14.95
N ASN A 238 -24.43 10.90 -14.38
CA ASN A 238 -23.84 10.64 -13.08
C ASN A 238 -22.63 9.70 -13.21
N MET A 239 -21.58 10.21 -13.87
CA MET A 239 -20.33 9.50 -14.15
C MET A 239 -19.10 10.29 -13.68
N ALA A 240 -18.05 9.55 -13.33
CA ALA A 240 -16.70 10.07 -13.07
C ALA A 240 -15.67 9.28 -13.87
N LEU A 241 -14.51 9.90 -14.12
CA LEU A 241 -13.33 9.24 -14.68
C LEU A 241 -12.40 8.84 -13.56
N SER A 242 -11.94 7.58 -13.58
CA SER A 242 -10.86 7.09 -12.73
C SER A 242 -9.57 7.01 -13.51
N PHE A 243 -8.45 7.31 -12.89
CA PHE A 243 -7.12 7.13 -13.45
C PHE A 243 -6.17 6.62 -12.38
N HIS A 244 -5.09 5.93 -12.77
CA HIS A 244 -4.12 5.34 -11.88
C HIS A 244 -2.73 5.93 -12.08
N ARG A 245 -1.97 6.14 -10.98
CA ARG A 245 -0.62 6.70 -11.02
C ARG A 245 0.20 6.16 -9.87
N TYR A 246 1.40 5.67 -10.17
CA TYR A 246 2.27 5.08 -9.15
C TYR A 246 3.67 5.70 -9.12
N TRP A 247 4.23 6.04 -10.27
CA TRP A 247 5.65 6.39 -10.41
C TRP A 247 5.89 7.63 -11.25
N ASN A 248 4.89 8.45 -11.38
CA ASN A 248 4.95 9.67 -12.14
C ASN A 248 5.53 10.80 -11.30
N GLU A 249 6.06 11.81 -11.95
CA GLU A 249 6.37 13.07 -11.31
C GLU A 249 5.11 13.71 -10.71
N ASN A 250 5.22 14.28 -9.51
CA ASN A 250 4.13 14.97 -8.84
C ASN A 250 4.11 16.44 -9.25
N SER A 251 3.66 16.71 -10.48
CA SER A 251 3.51 18.04 -11.05
C SER A 251 2.14 18.20 -11.73
N GLU A 252 1.63 19.44 -11.83
CA GLU A 252 0.38 19.71 -12.57
C GLU A 252 0.47 19.29 -14.03
N ALA A 253 1.63 19.49 -14.66
CA ALA A 253 1.87 19.08 -16.04
C ALA A 253 1.62 17.58 -16.23
N SER A 254 1.98 16.76 -15.25
CA SER A 254 1.79 15.32 -15.28
C SER A 254 0.32 14.89 -15.13
N LEU A 255 -0.57 15.77 -14.68
CA LEU A 255 -2.03 15.59 -14.67
C LEU A 255 -2.71 16.21 -15.90
N GLY A 256 -1.95 16.82 -16.81
CA GLY A 256 -2.49 17.66 -17.89
C GLY A 256 -3.57 16.97 -18.74
N SER A 257 -3.39 15.71 -19.10
CA SER A 257 -4.34 14.94 -19.92
C SER A 257 -5.68 14.73 -19.21
N ILE A 258 -5.66 14.25 -17.96
CA ILE A 258 -6.91 13.99 -17.21
C ILE A 258 -7.63 15.29 -16.83
N LEU A 259 -6.88 16.36 -16.52
CA LEU A 259 -7.45 17.69 -16.27
C LEU A 259 -8.07 18.29 -17.52
N ALA A 260 -7.50 18.01 -18.71
CA ALA A 260 -8.10 18.42 -19.99
C ALA A 260 -9.45 17.71 -20.22
N LEU A 261 -9.51 16.40 -19.98
CA LEU A 261 -10.78 15.64 -20.07
C LEU A 261 -11.82 16.16 -19.07
N ARG A 262 -11.42 16.42 -17.81
CA ARG A 262 -12.28 17.03 -16.78
C ARG A 262 -12.93 18.31 -17.27
N ARG A 263 -12.12 19.22 -17.85
CA ARG A 263 -12.61 20.51 -18.39
C ARG A 263 -13.51 20.33 -19.61
N GLN A 264 -13.07 19.49 -20.56
CA GLN A 264 -13.78 19.26 -21.83
C GLN A 264 -15.18 18.72 -21.62
N TYR A 265 -15.31 17.71 -20.73
CA TYR A 265 -16.57 16.99 -20.53
C TYR A 265 -17.30 17.40 -19.25
N ARG A 266 -16.74 18.30 -18.44
CA ARG A 266 -17.29 18.74 -17.15
C ARG A 266 -17.61 17.56 -16.22
N MET A 267 -16.75 16.55 -16.21
CA MET A 267 -16.87 15.35 -15.40
C MET A 267 -15.95 15.39 -14.19
N PRO A 268 -16.38 14.87 -13.03
CA PRO A 268 -15.47 14.62 -11.93
C PRO A 268 -14.35 13.64 -12.35
N VAL A 269 -13.18 13.81 -11.77
CA VAL A 269 -12.08 12.87 -11.91
C VAL A 269 -11.65 12.38 -10.53
N TRP A 270 -11.24 11.14 -10.44
CA TRP A 270 -10.83 10.48 -9.23
C TRP A 270 -9.58 9.65 -9.48
N MET A 271 -8.61 9.67 -8.58
CA MET A 271 -7.49 8.76 -8.65
C MET A 271 -7.85 7.45 -7.96
N GLY A 272 -8.25 6.45 -8.74
CA GLY A 272 -8.74 5.16 -8.27
C GLY A 272 -7.68 4.31 -7.61
N GLU A 273 -6.42 4.45 -8.04
CA GLU A 273 -5.27 3.81 -7.42
C GLU A 273 -4.01 4.67 -7.45
N SER A 274 -3.26 4.59 -6.36
CA SER A 274 -1.89 5.09 -6.24
C SER A 274 -1.22 4.47 -5.01
N GLY A 275 0.11 4.45 -5.00
CA GLY A 275 0.86 3.88 -3.88
C GLY A 275 2.26 3.45 -4.29
N GLU A 276 2.80 2.45 -3.59
CA GLU A 276 4.03 1.72 -3.92
C GLU A 276 5.27 2.59 -4.14
N ASN A 277 5.37 3.70 -3.42
CA ASN A 277 6.45 4.66 -3.52
C ASN A 277 6.91 5.10 -2.12
N SER A 278 7.78 6.11 -2.03
CA SER A 278 8.29 6.66 -0.77
C SER A 278 7.26 7.53 -0.04
N ASN A 279 7.46 7.75 1.25
CA ASN A 279 6.65 8.69 2.04
C ASN A 279 6.70 10.12 1.49
N ALA A 280 7.85 10.57 0.98
CA ALA A 280 7.98 11.87 0.35
C ALA A 280 7.10 11.99 -0.91
N TRP A 281 7.12 10.95 -1.75
CA TRP A 281 6.27 10.89 -2.92
C TRP A 281 4.79 10.84 -2.56
N PHE A 282 4.41 10.08 -1.51
CA PHE A 282 3.02 9.99 -1.02
C PHE A 282 2.47 11.35 -0.61
N ARG A 283 3.23 12.08 0.22
CA ARG A 283 2.88 13.43 0.63
C ARG A 283 2.65 14.35 -0.57
N ASP A 284 3.59 14.34 -1.52
CA ASP A 284 3.57 15.26 -2.66
C ASP A 284 2.45 14.89 -3.65
N ALA A 285 2.17 13.60 -3.84
CA ALA A 285 1.04 13.13 -4.65
C ALA A 285 -0.30 13.57 -4.05
N VAL A 286 -0.50 13.38 -2.74
CA VAL A 286 -1.75 13.81 -2.08
C VAL A 286 -1.90 15.33 -2.13
N ARG A 287 -0.82 16.11 -1.91
CA ARG A 287 -0.86 17.58 -2.07
C ARG A 287 -1.30 18.00 -3.47
N LEU A 288 -0.72 17.37 -4.49
CA LEU A 288 -1.05 17.68 -5.87
C LEU A 288 -2.53 17.40 -6.16
N LEU A 289 -3.02 16.24 -5.74
CA LEU A 289 -4.40 15.82 -6.01
C LEU A 289 -5.42 16.67 -5.26
N GLU A 290 -5.23 16.87 -3.96
CA GLU A 290 -6.12 17.71 -3.16
C GLU A 290 -6.08 19.18 -3.60
N GLY A 291 -4.93 19.68 -4.06
CA GLY A 291 -4.79 21.02 -4.65
C GLY A 291 -5.55 21.19 -5.98
N GLN A 292 -5.93 20.08 -6.62
CA GLN A 292 -6.72 20.05 -7.84
C GLN A 292 -8.18 19.56 -7.60
N ASP A 293 -8.63 19.47 -6.35
CA ASP A 293 -9.94 18.91 -5.96
C ASP A 293 -10.18 17.50 -6.53
N ILE A 294 -9.15 16.65 -6.49
CA ILE A 294 -9.20 15.26 -6.93
C ILE A 294 -9.18 14.34 -5.71
N GLY A 295 -10.25 13.55 -5.54
CA GLY A 295 -10.27 12.46 -4.57
C GLY A 295 -9.32 11.33 -4.97
N TRP A 296 -8.89 10.54 -3.98
CA TRP A 296 -7.90 9.49 -4.19
C TRP A 296 -8.17 8.24 -3.35
N ALA A 297 -7.74 7.07 -3.88
CA ALA A 297 -7.64 5.82 -3.15
C ALA A 297 -6.20 5.31 -3.20
N TRP A 298 -5.66 4.97 -2.01
CA TRP A 298 -4.30 4.45 -1.90
C TRP A 298 -4.27 2.94 -2.02
N TRP A 299 -3.21 2.38 -2.61
CA TRP A 299 -3.02 0.95 -2.84
C TRP A 299 -1.72 0.45 -2.21
N PRO A 300 -1.74 -0.68 -1.54
CA PRO A 300 -2.87 -1.30 -0.86
C PRO A 300 -2.89 -0.99 0.64
N LEU A 301 -3.96 -1.39 1.35
CA LEU A 301 -3.98 -1.30 2.82
C LEU A 301 -2.87 -2.14 3.44
N LYS A 302 -2.69 -3.37 2.96
CA LYS A 302 -1.71 -4.30 3.50
C LYS A 302 -1.14 -5.27 2.46
N LYS A 303 0.14 -5.61 2.62
CA LYS A 303 0.86 -6.64 1.87
C LYS A 303 2.13 -7.02 2.63
N MET A 304 2.92 -7.95 2.11
CA MET A 304 4.31 -8.12 2.55
C MET A 304 5.14 -6.93 2.03
N GLY A 305 5.95 -6.31 2.93
CA GLY A 305 6.72 -5.12 2.62
C GLY A 305 6.19 -3.83 3.27
N MET A 306 7.01 -2.79 3.28
CA MET A 306 6.90 -1.65 4.20
C MET A 306 6.20 -0.39 3.67
N ASN A 307 5.91 -0.30 2.38
CA ASN A 307 5.37 0.93 1.76
C ASN A 307 3.83 0.98 1.72
N ASN A 308 3.21 0.45 2.75
CA ASN A 308 1.76 0.41 2.98
C ASN A 308 1.47 0.55 4.48
N PRO A 309 0.25 0.92 4.89
CA PRO A 309 -0.06 1.12 6.30
C PRO A 309 0.15 -0.10 7.19
N LEU A 310 -0.08 -1.31 6.68
CA LEU A 310 0.05 -2.57 7.42
C LEU A 310 0.92 -3.56 6.65
N GLU A 311 2.00 -4.02 7.25
CA GLU A 311 2.89 -5.03 6.69
C GLU A 311 2.54 -6.41 7.25
N ILE A 312 2.29 -7.39 6.37
CA ILE A 312 2.10 -8.78 6.76
C ILE A 312 3.48 -9.39 7.04
N PRO A 313 3.76 -9.84 8.27
CA PRO A 313 5.07 -10.40 8.58
C PRO A 313 5.28 -11.76 7.90
N ALA A 314 6.50 -11.99 7.43
CA ALA A 314 6.90 -13.30 6.94
C ALA A 314 7.03 -14.29 8.11
N ASN A 315 6.54 -15.53 7.93
CA ASN A 315 6.81 -16.62 8.86
C ASN A 315 7.77 -17.65 8.25
N ALA A 316 8.53 -18.36 9.10
CA ALA A 316 9.61 -19.24 8.67
C ALA A 316 9.14 -20.35 7.70
N ASN A 317 7.96 -20.92 7.91
CA ASN A 317 7.43 -21.99 7.05
C ASN A 317 6.99 -21.44 5.68
N TYR A 318 6.39 -20.24 5.64
CA TYR A 318 6.04 -19.59 4.39
C TYR A 318 7.30 -19.17 3.62
N THR A 319 8.32 -18.65 4.30
CA THR A 319 9.60 -18.31 3.69
C THR A 319 10.28 -19.54 3.06
N ARG A 320 10.21 -20.72 3.71
CA ARG A 320 10.70 -21.98 3.12
C ARG A 320 9.91 -22.37 1.88
N LEU A 321 8.58 -22.16 1.90
CA LEU A 321 7.70 -22.44 0.76
C LEU A 321 8.04 -21.51 -0.43
N GLN A 322 8.25 -20.21 -0.18
CA GLN A 322 8.73 -19.27 -1.20
C GLN A 322 10.09 -19.69 -1.77
N ALA A 323 11.05 -20.08 -0.92
CA ALA A 323 12.37 -20.54 -1.35
C ALA A 323 12.29 -21.80 -2.22
N TYR A 324 11.42 -22.75 -1.90
CA TYR A 324 11.15 -23.92 -2.74
C TYR A 324 10.61 -23.49 -4.11
N TRP A 325 9.62 -22.61 -4.17
CA TRP A 325 9.05 -22.15 -5.43
C TRP A 325 10.05 -21.33 -6.27
N LYS A 326 10.99 -20.65 -5.63
CA LYS A 326 12.13 -19.96 -6.28
C LYS A 326 13.26 -20.91 -6.70
N GLY A 327 13.15 -22.20 -6.40
CA GLY A 327 14.19 -23.20 -6.73
C GLY A 327 15.46 -23.12 -5.83
N THR A 328 15.40 -22.41 -4.71
CA THR A 328 16.56 -22.22 -3.80
C THR A 328 16.52 -23.11 -2.54
N ALA A 329 15.45 -23.90 -2.36
CA ALA A 329 15.30 -24.86 -1.27
C ALA A 329 14.55 -26.12 -1.72
N PRO A 330 14.72 -27.27 -1.04
CA PRO A 330 13.96 -28.47 -1.33
C PRO A 330 12.47 -28.30 -1.00
N LYS A 331 11.61 -29.14 -1.60
CA LYS A 331 10.16 -29.16 -1.34
C LYS A 331 9.91 -29.38 0.15
N PRO A 332 9.18 -28.48 0.84
CA PRO A 332 8.87 -28.66 2.26
C PRO A 332 7.83 -29.78 2.47
N HIS A 333 7.80 -30.32 3.69
CA HIS A 333 6.75 -31.25 4.07
C HIS A 333 5.37 -30.56 3.97
N PRO A 334 4.32 -31.22 3.43
CA PRO A 334 3.00 -30.62 3.24
C PRO A 334 2.40 -30.01 4.51
N ASP A 335 2.61 -30.64 5.69
CA ASP A 335 2.09 -30.12 6.97
C ASP A 335 2.77 -28.82 7.37
N SER A 336 4.09 -28.71 7.19
CA SER A 336 4.83 -27.47 7.46
C SER A 336 4.44 -26.35 6.51
N ALA A 337 4.27 -26.67 5.22
CA ALA A 337 3.80 -25.72 4.23
C ALA A 337 2.39 -25.22 4.56
N PHE A 338 1.47 -26.11 4.90
CA PHE A 338 0.11 -25.76 5.29
C PHE A 338 0.08 -24.93 6.58
N ALA A 339 0.87 -25.30 7.59
CA ALA A 339 1.01 -24.50 8.82
C ALA A 339 1.51 -23.07 8.50
N GLY A 340 2.48 -22.93 7.58
CA GLY A 340 2.96 -21.62 7.11
C GLY A 340 1.91 -20.79 6.41
N LEU A 341 1.11 -21.40 5.54
CA LEU A 341 -0.01 -20.74 4.84
C LEU A 341 -1.09 -20.29 5.84
N MET A 342 -1.50 -21.15 6.75
CA MET A 342 -2.49 -20.83 7.78
C MET A 342 -1.98 -19.76 8.76
N GLN A 343 -0.67 -19.74 9.04
CA GLN A 343 -0.06 -18.67 9.82
C GLN A 343 -0.06 -17.35 9.04
N LEU A 344 0.27 -17.36 7.73
CA LEU A 344 0.22 -16.17 6.87
C LEU A 344 -1.17 -15.54 6.86
N ALA A 345 -2.23 -16.37 6.72
CA ALA A 345 -3.61 -15.92 6.79
C ALA A 345 -3.94 -15.28 8.16
N ARG A 346 -3.48 -15.85 9.27
CA ARG A 346 -3.66 -15.24 10.61
C ARG A 346 -2.85 -13.96 10.79
N ASP A 347 -1.63 -13.91 10.26
CA ASP A 347 -0.71 -12.77 10.39
C ASP A 347 -1.15 -11.57 9.53
N SER A 348 -2.06 -11.78 8.58
CA SER A 348 -2.69 -10.68 7.82
C SER A 348 -3.68 -9.85 8.66
N ARG A 349 -4.11 -10.32 9.83
CA ARG A 349 -4.99 -9.55 10.73
C ARG A 349 -4.32 -8.28 11.22
N THR A 350 -5.10 -7.22 11.41
CA THR A 350 -4.63 -5.90 11.90
C THR A 350 -3.83 -6.01 13.20
N ASP A 351 -4.26 -6.87 14.13
CA ASP A 351 -3.61 -7.08 15.43
C ASP A 351 -2.30 -7.87 15.36
N ARG A 352 -1.95 -8.41 14.20
CA ARG A 352 -0.73 -9.18 13.91
C ARG A 352 0.18 -8.49 12.90
N ALA A 353 -0.38 -7.72 12.00
CA ALA A 353 0.36 -6.95 11.01
C ALA A 353 1.19 -5.85 11.69
N ARG A 354 2.33 -5.52 11.11
CA ARG A 354 3.14 -4.38 11.56
C ARG A 354 2.52 -3.09 11.03
N TYR A 355 2.17 -2.17 11.93
CA TYR A 355 1.70 -0.85 11.58
C TYR A 355 2.86 0.09 11.22
N HIS A 356 2.74 0.80 10.10
CA HIS A 356 3.66 1.83 9.63
C HIS A 356 3.06 3.22 9.81
N PRO A 357 3.25 3.85 10.99
CA PRO A 357 2.69 5.18 11.27
C PRO A 357 3.28 6.26 10.38
N ASP A 358 4.49 6.10 9.89
CA ASP A 358 5.16 7.00 8.96
C ASP A 358 4.46 7.09 7.60
N VAL A 359 3.93 5.97 7.10
CA VAL A 359 3.13 5.93 5.86
C VAL A 359 1.83 6.72 6.03
N VAL A 360 1.10 6.47 7.13
CA VAL A 360 -0.16 7.17 7.41
C VAL A 360 0.10 8.66 7.68
N ASP A 361 1.16 9.00 8.40
CA ASP A 361 1.57 10.36 8.67
C ASP A 361 1.89 11.15 7.38
N ALA A 362 2.55 10.49 6.41
CA ALA A 362 2.86 11.06 5.10
C ALA A 362 1.59 11.35 4.27
N LEU A 363 0.60 10.46 4.32
CA LEU A 363 -0.66 10.60 3.57
C LEU A 363 -1.59 11.69 4.13
N PHE A 364 -1.51 12.00 5.42
CA PHE A 364 -2.47 12.90 6.07
C PHE A 364 -1.82 14.13 6.69
N ARG A 365 -1.02 13.97 7.75
CA ARG A 365 -0.48 15.12 8.48
C ARG A 365 0.53 15.90 7.66
N GLN A 366 1.52 15.21 7.06
CA GLN A 366 2.60 15.87 6.33
C GLN A 366 2.12 16.63 5.09
N VAL A 367 0.95 16.33 4.58
CA VAL A 367 0.30 17.08 3.49
C VAL A 367 0.06 18.52 3.91
N ARG A 368 -0.20 18.80 5.20
CA ARG A 368 -0.60 20.12 5.74
C ARG A 368 0.32 20.67 6.81
N ASP A 369 1.11 19.80 7.47
CA ASP A 369 2.00 20.16 8.58
C ASP A 369 3.38 19.53 8.37
N GLU A 370 4.39 20.37 8.15
CA GLU A 370 5.78 19.94 7.91
C GLU A 370 6.60 19.79 9.20
N ALA A 371 6.02 20.06 10.36
CA ALA A 371 6.73 19.92 11.62
C ALA A 371 7.12 18.45 11.88
N ALA A 372 8.31 18.25 12.42
CA ALA A 372 8.72 16.93 12.89
C ALA A 372 7.86 16.47 14.08
N LYS A 373 7.45 15.20 14.06
CA LYS A 373 6.65 14.55 15.10
C LYS A 373 7.35 13.26 15.56
N PRO A 374 7.43 12.99 16.87
CA PRO A 374 8.07 11.77 17.34
C PRO A 374 7.39 10.53 16.75
N TYR A 375 8.21 9.59 16.24
CA TYR A 375 7.71 8.27 15.79
C TYR A 375 7.07 7.51 16.95
N ARG A 376 7.70 7.62 18.14
CA ARG A 376 7.20 7.07 19.39
C ARG A 376 7.50 8.03 20.54
N HIS A 377 6.56 8.19 21.46
CA HIS A 377 6.76 9.03 22.64
C HIS A 377 7.67 8.34 23.65
N TYR A 378 8.80 8.98 23.97
CA TYR A 378 9.72 8.56 25.02
C TYR A 378 9.75 9.61 26.14
N ARG A 379 9.78 9.15 27.39
CA ARG A 379 9.97 9.99 28.57
C ARG A 379 11.21 9.53 29.33
N ILE A 380 12.20 10.42 29.47
CA ILE A 380 13.44 10.14 30.12
C ILE A 380 13.29 10.42 31.62
N GLY A 381 12.93 9.41 32.41
CA GLY A 381 12.81 9.46 33.86
C GLY A 381 13.60 8.35 34.55
N LYS A 382 14.07 7.38 33.80
CA LYS A 382 14.93 6.26 34.17
C LYS A 382 15.80 5.88 32.98
N ASP A 383 16.58 4.83 33.08
CA ASP A 383 17.33 4.27 31.95
C ASP A 383 16.40 4.00 30.75
N THR A 384 16.63 4.71 29.66
CA THR A 384 15.74 4.70 28.48
C THR A 384 16.57 4.47 27.24
N VAL A 385 16.15 3.48 26.43
CA VAL A 385 16.77 3.15 25.13
C VAL A 385 15.81 3.57 24.02
N LEU A 386 16.33 4.42 23.12
CA LEU A 386 15.67 4.80 21.88
C LEU A 386 16.29 3.95 20.75
N PRO A 387 15.55 3.05 20.10
CA PRO A 387 16.03 2.40 18.87
C PRO A 387 16.31 3.45 17.79
N ALA A 388 17.41 3.25 17.05
CA ALA A 388 17.81 4.17 15.98
C ALA A 388 16.70 4.42 14.95
N VAL A 389 15.91 3.40 14.64
CA VAL A 389 14.81 3.45 13.67
C VAL A 389 13.59 4.26 14.14
N HIS A 390 13.57 4.71 15.41
CA HIS A 390 12.47 5.53 15.96
C HIS A 390 12.74 7.04 15.84
N PHE A 391 13.49 7.46 14.83
CA PHE A 391 13.63 8.88 14.53
C PHE A 391 12.30 9.51 14.15
N ASP A 392 12.18 10.82 14.28
CA ASP A 392 10.94 11.57 14.08
C ASP A 392 10.36 11.34 12.67
N MET A 393 9.04 11.47 12.54
CA MET A 393 8.29 11.49 11.30
C MET A 393 8.16 12.93 10.80
N GLY A 394 8.29 13.13 9.51
CA GLY A 394 8.16 14.43 8.87
C GLY A 394 8.94 14.48 7.54
N PRO A 395 8.85 15.59 6.82
CA PRO A 395 9.56 15.73 5.55
C PRO A 395 11.07 15.85 5.71
N ILE A 396 11.80 15.61 4.62
CA ILE A 396 13.24 15.91 4.49
C ILE A 396 13.48 17.38 4.87
N GLY A 397 14.54 17.62 5.63
CA GLY A 397 14.89 18.93 6.17
C GLY A 397 14.22 19.26 7.52
N SER A 398 13.16 18.57 7.91
CA SER A 398 12.44 18.77 9.17
C SER A 398 12.70 17.66 10.19
N ALA A 399 12.39 16.41 9.87
CA ALA A 399 12.58 15.25 10.74
C ALA A 399 13.90 14.52 10.50
N TYR A 400 14.38 14.56 9.28
CA TYR A 400 15.63 13.97 8.84
C TYR A 400 16.17 14.68 7.61
N GLN A 401 17.43 14.43 7.26
CA GLN A 401 18.05 14.83 6.00
C GLN A 401 18.62 13.60 5.32
N SER A 402 18.31 13.45 4.05
CA SER A 402 18.90 12.42 3.20
C SER A 402 19.53 13.03 1.96
N ASN A 403 20.57 12.41 1.45
CA ASN A 403 21.17 12.70 0.16
C ASN A 403 20.31 12.20 -1.01
N THR A 404 19.38 11.28 -0.72
CA THR A 404 18.38 10.79 -1.69
C THR A 404 17.08 11.56 -1.49
N PRO A 405 16.51 12.21 -2.52
CA PRO A 405 15.31 13.03 -2.35
C PRO A 405 14.04 12.25 -1.99
N GLY A 406 14.06 10.92 -2.07
CA GLY A 406 12.91 10.08 -1.76
C GLY A 406 11.80 10.11 -2.81
N ASN A 407 12.03 10.68 -3.98
CA ASN A 407 11.10 10.69 -5.10
C ASN A 407 11.45 9.58 -6.08
N TYR A 408 10.42 8.86 -6.54
CA TYR A 408 10.57 7.76 -7.47
C TYR A 408 11.15 8.19 -8.83
N TRP A 409 10.65 9.30 -9.38
CA TRP A 409 11.18 9.92 -10.58
C TRP A 409 11.97 11.16 -10.21
N VAL A 410 13.27 11.07 -10.30
CA VAL A 410 14.15 12.24 -10.32
C VAL A 410 14.24 12.76 -11.75
N SER A 411 14.83 13.93 -11.93
CA SER A 411 15.02 14.59 -13.23
C SER A 411 15.63 13.73 -14.35
N THR A 412 16.19 12.57 -14.02
CA THR A 412 16.75 11.61 -14.95
C THR A 412 15.71 10.68 -15.61
N GLY A 413 14.45 10.70 -15.17
CA GLY A 413 13.39 9.80 -15.66
C GLY A 413 13.58 8.32 -15.30
N LYS A 414 14.48 8.00 -14.35
CA LYS A 414 14.75 6.63 -13.90
C LYS A 414 14.24 6.42 -12.48
N ARG A 415 13.78 5.20 -12.20
CA ARG A 415 13.48 4.77 -10.85
C ARG A 415 14.73 4.91 -9.97
N THR A 416 14.56 5.57 -8.83
CA THR A 416 15.58 5.69 -7.81
C THR A 416 15.07 5.05 -6.54
N ASP A 417 15.82 4.08 -6.02
CA ASP A 417 15.54 3.52 -4.70
C ASP A 417 15.80 4.62 -3.67
N TRP A 418 14.83 4.84 -2.78
CA TRP A 418 14.89 5.93 -1.80
C TRP A 418 15.55 5.54 -0.49
N ASN A 419 15.71 4.24 -0.20
CA ASN A 419 16.52 3.75 0.90
C ASN A 419 17.10 2.36 0.58
N ARG A 420 18.17 2.01 1.28
CA ARG A 420 18.70 0.66 1.32
C ARG A 420 18.04 -0.14 2.45
N GLY A 421 17.94 -1.44 2.26
CA GLY A 421 17.40 -2.38 3.25
C GLY A 421 15.90 -2.62 3.14
N TRP A 422 15.13 -1.69 2.62
CA TRP A 422 13.68 -1.85 2.36
C TRP A 422 12.94 -2.47 3.55
N THR A 423 13.18 -1.92 4.74
CA THR A 423 12.64 -2.46 5.99
C THR A 423 12.31 -1.35 6.98
N TYR A 424 11.38 -1.64 7.86
CA TYR A 424 10.95 -0.87 9.02
C TYR A 424 10.23 0.45 8.71
N ARG A 425 10.77 1.34 7.86
CA ARG A 425 10.19 2.65 7.51
C ARG A 425 10.29 2.93 6.02
N ASN A 426 9.32 3.68 5.51
CA ASN A 426 9.24 4.06 4.11
C ASN A 426 9.85 5.44 3.81
N ASP A 427 10.63 5.99 4.73
CA ASP A 427 11.37 7.24 4.58
C ASP A 427 12.67 7.04 3.78
N ALA A 428 13.29 8.14 3.36
CA ALA A 428 14.53 8.13 2.57
C ALA A 428 15.79 8.03 3.46
N ILE A 429 15.77 7.21 4.49
CA ILE A 429 16.92 6.90 5.36
C ILE A 429 17.21 5.41 5.29
N ASP A 430 18.47 5.06 5.13
CA ASP A 430 18.93 3.68 5.05
C ASP A 430 18.77 2.95 6.38
N ILE A 431 18.06 1.82 6.36
CA ILE A 431 17.84 0.97 7.52
C ILE A 431 18.23 -0.45 7.16
N LEU A 432 19.12 -1.05 7.95
CA LEU A 432 19.61 -2.40 7.74
C LEU A 432 19.05 -3.35 8.79
N ALA A 433 18.46 -4.47 8.35
CA ALA A 433 18.04 -5.54 9.24
C ALA A 433 19.26 -6.34 9.70
N MET A 434 19.44 -6.48 11.01
CA MET A 434 20.53 -7.21 11.65
C MET A 434 19.96 -8.37 12.48
N PRO A 435 20.73 -9.41 12.81
CA PRO A 435 20.25 -10.49 13.68
C PRO A 435 19.72 -10.01 15.04
N SER A 436 20.26 -8.89 15.56
CA SER A 436 19.89 -8.29 16.84
C SER A 436 18.87 -7.15 16.74
N GLY A 437 18.30 -6.86 15.57
CA GLY A 437 17.37 -5.75 15.36
C GLY A 437 17.67 -4.94 14.10
N TYR A 438 17.73 -3.61 14.22
CA TYR A 438 17.92 -2.70 13.09
C TYR A 438 19.03 -1.69 13.36
N GLU A 439 19.75 -1.34 12.31
CA GLU A 439 20.70 -0.21 12.31
C GLU A 439 20.23 0.85 11.31
N VAL A 440 20.36 2.11 11.70
CA VAL A 440 20.26 3.26 10.78
C VAL A 440 21.67 3.51 10.23
N GLU A 441 21.76 3.70 8.92
CA GLU A 441 22.98 4.10 8.24
C GLU A 441 22.82 5.53 7.70
N LEU A 442 23.77 6.40 8.03
CA LEU A 442 23.83 7.77 7.54
C LEU A 442 25.13 7.98 6.77
N GLU A 443 25.03 8.61 5.61
CA GLU A 443 26.17 9.12 4.85
C GLU A 443 26.52 10.56 5.28
N ALA A 444 27.68 11.03 4.85
CA ALA A 444 28.12 12.40 5.15
C ALA A 444 27.06 13.44 4.73
N GLY A 445 26.67 14.31 5.66
CA GLY A 445 25.63 15.32 5.45
C GLY A 445 24.22 14.88 5.82
N GLU A 446 23.98 13.58 6.00
CA GLU A 446 22.68 13.07 6.46
C GLU A 446 22.54 13.17 7.97
N TRP A 447 21.30 13.31 8.43
CA TRP A 447 20.98 13.31 9.86
C TRP A 447 19.54 12.85 10.11
N VAL A 448 19.30 12.38 11.34
CA VAL A 448 17.97 12.05 11.87
C VAL A 448 17.72 12.77 13.19
N GLN A 449 16.46 13.04 13.52
CA GLN A 449 16.06 13.72 14.75
C GLN A 449 15.22 12.81 15.64
N TYR A 450 15.37 12.96 16.95
CA TYR A 450 14.56 12.29 17.97
C TYR A 450 13.96 13.32 18.89
N THR A 451 12.64 13.32 19.03
CA THR A 451 11.92 14.16 20.00
C THR A 451 11.45 13.31 21.16
N PHE A 452 11.79 13.71 22.37
CA PHE A 452 11.43 13.04 23.62
C PHE A 452 11.18 14.03 24.74
N SER A 453 10.50 13.60 25.81
CA SER A 453 10.33 14.40 27.04
C SER A 453 11.30 13.95 28.12
N ALA A 454 11.69 14.85 29.04
CA ALA A 454 12.54 14.54 30.17
C ALA A 454 12.02 15.22 31.44
N ASP A 455 12.22 14.51 32.58
CA ASP A 455 11.99 15.04 33.91
C ASP A 455 13.33 15.41 34.60
N ALA A 456 14.44 14.79 34.15
CA ALA A 456 15.77 15.04 34.66
C ALA A 456 16.41 16.27 33.99
N ALA A 457 17.25 17.01 34.73
CA ALA A 457 17.98 18.15 34.20
C ALA A 457 19.22 17.74 33.39
N ALA A 458 19.72 16.51 33.57
CA ALA A 458 20.85 15.97 32.83
C ALA A 458 20.75 14.44 32.68
N ALA A 459 21.44 13.90 31.70
CA ALA A 459 21.58 12.46 31.48
C ALA A 459 22.97 12.11 30.95
N ARG A 460 23.41 10.86 31.19
CA ARG A 460 24.48 10.23 30.43
C ARG A 460 23.85 9.72 29.12
N LEU A 461 24.48 10.07 28.00
CA LEU A 461 24.08 9.57 26.67
C LEU A 461 25.10 8.53 26.20
N VAL A 462 24.64 7.40 25.70
CA VAL A 462 25.44 6.39 25.00
C VAL A 462 24.82 6.12 23.64
N LEU A 463 25.58 6.35 22.58
CA LEU A 463 25.25 5.98 21.22
C LEU A 463 25.98 4.66 20.89
N THR A 464 25.22 3.62 20.55
CA THR A 464 25.79 2.32 20.13
C THR A 464 25.84 2.25 18.61
N GLY A 465 27.05 2.07 18.06
CA GLY A 465 27.21 2.05 16.61
C GLY A 465 28.67 2.07 16.18
N LYS A 466 28.90 2.11 14.86
CA LYS A 466 30.23 2.07 14.22
C LYS A 466 30.37 3.18 13.21
N ALA A 467 31.53 3.75 13.11
CA ALA A 467 31.90 4.72 12.07
C ALA A 467 32.82 4.05 11.04
N GLY A 468 32.53 4.31 9.77
CA GLY A 468 33.46 4.02 8.68
C GLY A 468 34.64 4.99 8.67
N THR A 469 35.61 4.78 7.78
CA THR A 469 36.83 5.57 7.68
C THR A 469 36.51 7.07 7.53
N GLY A 470 37.03 7.89 8.44
CA GLY A 470 36.83 9.33 8.46
C GLY A 470 35.48 9.81 8.99
N ALA A 471 34.56 8.89 9.30
CA ALA A 471 33.25 9.24 9.85
C ALA A 471 33.32 9.51 11.36
N LYS A 472 32.48 10.43 11.82
CA LYS A 472 32.25 10.70 13.24
C LYS A 472 30.78 11.10 13.45
N PRO A 473 30.16 10.75 14.60
CA PRO A 473 28.85 11.23 14.91
C PRO A 473 28.86 12.73 15.18
N LEU A 474 27.91 13.44 14.61
CA LEU A 474 27.59 14.82 14.90
C LEU A 474 26.29 14.85 15.70
N LEU A 475 26.33 15.42 16.91
CA LEU A 475 25.17 15.49 17.78
C LEU A 475 24.83 16.93 18.12
N TRP A 476 23.52 17.20 18.14
CA TRP A 476 22.97 18.48 18.62
C TRP A 476 21.77 18.19 19.53
N LEU A 477 21.81 18.73 20.73
CA LEU A 477 20.69 18.68 21.65
C LEU A 477 20.11 20.09 21.82
N ASN A 478 18.83 20.24 21.50
CA ASN A 478 18.13 21.52 21.58
C ASN A 478 18.90 22.65 20.82
N GLY A 479 19.50 22.30 19.67
CA GLY A 479 20.29 23.20 18.84
C GLY A 479 21.75 23.42 19.28
N LYS A 480 22.18 22.90 20.43
CA LYS A 480 23.57 23.00 20.91
C LYS A 480 24.38 21.76 20.49
N ALA A 481 25.53 22.01 19.88
CA ALA A 481 26.45 20.92 19.51
C ALA A 481 27.01 20.22 20.74
N LEU A 482 27.16 18.91 20.63
CA LEU A 482 27.73 18.02 21.65
C LEU A 482 28.94 17.31 21.07
N THR A 483 29.96 17.05 21.91
CA THR A 483 31.16 16.31 21.52
C THR A 483 31.24 15.03 22.36
N PRO A 484 30.92 13.86 21.80
CA PRO A 484 31.01 12.61 22.52
C PRO A 484 32.45 12.05 22.56
N ASP A 485 32.78 11.38 23.65
CA ASP A 485 34.00 10.57 23.75
C ASP A 485 33.81 9.28 22.96
N ALA A 486 34.80 8.95 22.13
CA ALA A 486 34.81 7.72 21.34
C ALA A 486 35.19 6.51 22.20
N GLY A 487 34.44 5.43 22.07
CA GLY A 487 34.73 4.11 22.62
C GLY A 487 34.73 3.04 21.53
N ILE A 488 34.90 1.79 21.92
CA ILE A 488 34.76 0.64 21.01
C ILE A 488 33.25 0.44 20.70
N ASP A 489 32.89 0.53 19.43
CA ASP A 489 31.50 0.38 18.93
C ASP A 489 30.48 1.27 19.67
N SER A 490 30.93 2.41 20.24
CA SER A 490 30.07 3.35 20.95
C SER A 490 30.69 4.73 21.13
N TRP A 491 29.84 5.71 21.40
CA TRP A 491 30.22 7.06 21.82
C TRP A 491 29.45 7.42 23.08
N THR A 492 30.15 8.05 24.03
CA THR A 492 29.58 8.37 25.32
C THR A 492 29.73 9.86 25.65
N MET A 493 28.71 10.41 26.29
CA MET A 493 28.73 11.71 26.96
C MET A 493 28.27 11.52 28.40
N GLN A 494 29.08 11.94 29.36
CA GLN A 494 28.81 11.69 30.78
C GLN A 494 27.69 12.59 31.32
N GLU A 495 27.56 13.82 30.79
CA GLU A 495 26.56 14.78 31.26
C GLU A 495 26.04 15.58 30.08
N VAL A 496 24.80 15.29 29.69
CA VAL A 496 24.08 15.98 28.61
C VAL A 496 22.95 16.78 29.24
N PRO A 497 22.93 18.15 29.11
CA PRO A 497 21.90 18.95 29.72
C PRO A 497 20.55 18.73 29.06
N LEU A 498 19.54 18.37 29.86
CA LEU A 498 18.17 18.21 29.42
C LEU A 498 17.30 19.37 29.91
N GLN A 499 16.26 19.70 29.15
CA GLN A 499 15.23 20.64 29.59
C GLN A 499 14.05 19.86 30.17
N PRO A 500 13.38 20.38 31.21
CA PRO A 500 12.07 19.85 31.61
C PRO A 500 11.09 19.92 30.40
N GLY A 501 10.40 18.82 30.14
CA GLY A 501 9.50 18.73 28.98
C GLY A 501 10.22 18.27 27.71
N THR A 502 9.95 18.92 26.58
CA THR A 502 10.38 18.45 25.26
C THR A 502 11.85 18.73 24.96
N ASN A 503 12.56 17.71 24.53
CA ASN A 503 13.94 17.79 24.03
C ASN A 503 14.00 17.25 22.60
N ARG A 504 14.94 17.80 21.79
CA ARG A 504 15.21 17.35 20.41
C ARG A 504 16.68 17.05 20.26
N LEU A 505 16.98 15.78 20.01
CA LEU A 505 18.33 15.30 19.72
C LEU A 505 18.43 15.05 18.22
N ARG A 506 19.35 15.74 17.54
CA ARG A 506 19.72 15.49 16.15
C ARG A 506 21.03 14.73 16.12
N LEU A 507 21.10 13.69 15.29
CA LEU A 507 22.27 12.88 15.08
C LEU A 507 22.57 12.80 13.58
N GLY A 508 23.78 13.18 13.17
CA GLY A 508 24.24 13.18 11.78
C GLY A 508 25.59 12.50 11.62
N ALA A 509 25.98 12.28 10.37
CA ALA A 509 27.30 11.78 9.99
C ALA A 509 28.20 12.92 9.50
N GLY A 510 29.35 13.07 10.14
CA GLY A 510 30.40 14.00 9.73
C GLY A 510 31.54 13.25 9.06
N GLY A 511 31.60 13.32 7.72
CA GLY A 511 32.53 12.54 6.89
C GLY A 511 32.18 11.02 6.90
N GLY A 512 32.34 10.34 5.81
CA GLY A 512 32.11 8.88 5.72
C GLY A 512 30.72 8.41 6.15
N THR A 513 30.62 7.13 6.49
CA THR A 513 29.36 6.45 6.85
C THR A 513 29.28 6.16 8.34
N LEU A 514 28.16 6.47 8.97
CA LEU A 514 27.86 6.18 10.37
C LEU A 514 26.71 5.17 10.45
N ARG A 515 26.90 4.04 11.16
CA ARG A 515 25.87 3.07 11.49
C ARG A 515 25.62 3.07 12.99
N PHE A 516 24.37 3.03 13.42
CA PHE A 516 24.04 2.94 14.83
C PHE A 516 22.68 2.26 15.04
N SER A 517 22.55 1.60 16.21
CA SER A 517 21.38 0.79 16.56
C SER A 517 20.54 1.41 17.67
N THR A 518 21.18 2.06 18.66
CA THR A 518 20.47 2.60 19.83
C THR A 518 21.10 3.89 20.36
N ILE A 519 20.25 4.71 20.96
CA ILE A 519 20.62 5.85 21.80
C ILE A 519 20.09 5.57 23.20
N ARG A 520 20.97 5.44 24.18
CA ARG A 520 20.61 5.20 25.57
C ARG A 520 20.81 6.47 26.40
N LEU A 521 19.78 6.87 27.12
CA LEU A 521 19.78 8.02 28.02
C LEU A 521 19.54 7.54 29.46
N VAL A 522 20.53 7.74 30.31
CA VAL A 522 20.49 7.40 31.74
C VAL A 522 20.48 8.69 32.54
N PRO A 523 19.40 9.03 33.26
CA PRO A 523 19.35 10.24 34.06
C PRO A 523 20.52 10.35 35.02
N ALA A 524 21.15 11.51 35.10
CA ALA A 524 22.14 11.79 36.15
C ALA A 524 21.43 11.70 37.52
N ARG A 525 22.06 11.02 38.46
CA ARG A 525 21.53 10.96 39.83
C ARG A 525 21.52 12.38 40.42
N THR A 526 20.37 12.89 40.82
CA THR A 526 20.30 14.11 41.62
C THR A 526 21.00 13.87 42.96
N ALA A 527 21.80 14.81 43.38
CA ALA A 527 22.56 14.73 44.63
C ALA A 527 21.71 14.46 45.89
N ALA A 528 20.37 14.52 45.77
CA ALA A 528 19.42 14.21 46.82
C ALA A 528 19.17 12.71 47.09
N GLN A 529 19.61 11.80 46.18
CA GLN A 529 19.38 10.35 46.33
C GLN A 529 20.64 9.59 46.88
N SER A 530 21.71 10.30 47.19
CA SER A 530 22.92 9.72 47.80
C SER A 530 22.96 9.77 49.35
N LYS A 531 21.85 10.11 50.00
CA LYS A 531 21.68 10.07 51.47
C LYS A 531 20.54 9.16 51.84
N HIS A 532 20.74 7.87 51.80
CA HIS A 532 20.08 6.85 52.60
C HIS A 532 20.91 5.59 52.64
#